data_f56a439b648ae6033a246c0c0392c89d
#
_entry.id   f56a439b648ae6033a246c0c0392c89d
#
_cell.length_a   1.000
_cell.length_b   1.000
_cell.length_c   1.000
_cell.angle_alpha   90.00
_cell.angle_beta   90.00
_cell.angle_gamma   90.00
#
_symmetry.space_group_name_H-M   'P 1'
#
loop_
_entity.id
_entity.type
_entity.pdbx_description
1 polymer ?
#
loop_
_entity_poly.entity_id
_entity_poly.type
_entity_poly.pdbx_seq_one_letter_code
_entity_poly.pdbx_strand_id
1 'polypeptide(L)'
;MIFLKEPAMRRQYLLPLLVILMFLLSLLQADNSPAKGLDGRQQSMVLVSAYTANGDLERLRPALIQALDAGLSINEIKEVLTHLYAYIGFPRSLNGLQVFMEVLEQRRARGITDTEGKAASPLPPSLDRDAYGARVRADLAGQKEIQPPSGVLAFAPVIDTFLKEHLFADIFARDVLDRKARELCTIAALASLPGLGGQLQFHMGGAMNCGLSPEELESFLDLLAARVGTQEADAARTVARKVLASH
;
A
#
# COMPACT_ATOMS: atom_id res chain seq x y z
N MET A 1 -51.19 -25.64 55.72
CA MET A 1 -50.08 -26.12 54.90
C MET A 1 -50.48 -25.87 53.45
N ILE A 2 -50.09 -24.72 52.88
CA ILE A 2 -50.51 -24.27 51.54
C ILE A 2 -49.32 -24.51 50.61
N PHE A 3 -49.48 -25.47 49.69
CA PHE A 3 -48.50 -25.72 48.61
C PHE A 3 -48.75 -24.71 47.50
N LEU A 4 -47.81 -23.78 47.31
CA LEU A 4 -47.77 -22.90 46.18
C LEU A 4 -47.22 -23.70 44.96
N LYS A 5 -48.06 -23.92 43.97
CA LYS A 5 -47.67 -24.46 42.64
C LYS A 5 -46.96 -23.35 41.88
N GLU A 6 -45.69 -23.52 41.58
CA GLU A 6 -44.98 -22.66 40.63
C GLU A 6 -45.55 -22.80 39.20
N PRO A 7 -45.67 -21.69 38.44
CA PRO A 7 -46.24 -21.77 37.11
C PRO A 7 -45.23 -22.31 36.09
N ALA A 8 -45.58 -23.42 35.48
CA ALA A 8 -44.83 -24.13 34.42
C ALA A 8 -44.63 -23.29 33.13
N MET A 9 -45.09 -22.07 33.07
CA MET A 9 -45.16 -21.22 31.87
C MET A 9 -43.87 -20.47 31.53
N ARG A 10 -42.82 -20.48 32.37
CA ARG A 10 -41.55 -19.76 32.09
C ARG A 10 -40.54 -20.55 31.21
N ARG A 11 -40.66 -21.86 31.11
CA ARG A 11 -39.68 -22.70 30.41
C ARG A 11 -39.91 -22.77 28.89
N GLN A 12 -41.13 -22.49 28.43
CA GLN A 12 -41.56 -22.64 27.04
C GLN A 12 -41.09 -21.48 26.14
N TYR A 13 -40.77 -20.29 26.74
CA TYR A 13 -40.29 -19.10 25.99
C TYR A 13 -38.79 -18.87 26.09
N LEU A 14 -38.09 -19.55 26.99
CA LEU A 14 -36.64 -19.42 27.15
C LEU A 14 -35.85 -20.06 26.00
N LEU A 15 -36.34 -21.20 25.46
CA LEU A 15 -35.67 -21.91 24.36
C LEU A 15 -35.67 -21.09 23.03
N PRO A 16 -36.81 -20.56 22.58
CA PRO A 16 -36.82 -19.75 21.36
C PRO A 16 -36.06 -18.41 21.51
N LEU A 17 -36.04 -17.82 22.72
CA LEU A 17 -35.27 -16.61 22.97
C LEU A 17 -33.77 -16.86 22.92
N LEU A 18 -33.31 -18.01 23.45
CA LEU A 18 -31.88 -18.42 23.37
C LEU A 18 -31.45 -18.71 21.94
N VAL A 19 -32.32 -19.35 21.13
CA VAL A 19 -32.03 -19.60 19.70
C VAL A 19 -31.96 -18.31 18.91
N ILE A 20 -32.86 -17.35 19.16
CA ILE A 20 -32.83 -16.02 18.53
C ILE A 20 -31.59 -15.24 18.95
N LEU A 21 -31.19 -15.29 20.23
CA LEU A 21 -30.00 -14.63 20.73
C LEU A 21 -28.72 -15.27 20.15
N MET A 22 -28.66 -16.59 20.02
CA MET A 22 -27.54 -17.28 19.35
C MET A 22 -27.49 -16.95 17.85
N PHE A 23 -28.64 -16.80 17.18
CA PHE A 23 -28.70 -16.38 15.77
C PHE A 23 -28.28 -14.92 15.60
N LEU A 24 -28.67 -14.05 16.52
CA LEU A 24 -28.23 -12.64 16.56
C LEU A 24 -26.73 -12.52 16.91
N LEU A 25 -26.20 -13.35 17.80
CA LEU A 25 -24.77 -13.41 18.09
C LEU A 25 -23.94 -13.96 16.92
N SER A 26 -24.49 -14.90 16.12
CA SER A 26 -23.82 -15.37 14.91
C SER A 26 -23.81 -14.34 13.78
N LEU A 27 -24.80 -13.45 13.74
CA LEU A 27 -24.84 -12.31 12.80
C LEU A 27 -23.92 -11.15 13.25
N LEU A 28 -23.53 -11.10 14.54
CA LEU A 28 -22.59 -10.14 15.10
C LEU A 28 -21.13 -10.63 15.09
N GLN A 29 -20.88 -11.86 14.72
CA GLN A 29 -19.55 -12.30 14.32
C GLN A 29 -19.29 -11.67 12.94
N ALA A 30 -18.90 -10.39 12.95
CA ALA A 30 -18.23 -9.82 11.79
C ALA A 30 -17.16 -10.83 11.38
N ASP A 31 -17.22 -11.26 10.12
CA ASP A 31 -16.27 -12.18 9.53
C ASP A 31 -14.89 -11.52 9.63
N ASN A 32 -14.18 -11.81 10.72
CA ASN A 32 -12.80 -11.40 10.96
C ASN A 32 -11.81 -12.23 10.12
N SER A 33 -12.29 -12.87 9.06
CA SER A 33 -11.40 -13.36 8.03
C SER A 33 -10.62 -12.17 7.48
N PRO A 34 -9.28 -12.18 7.50
CA PRO A 34 -8.52 -11.11 6.87
C PRO A 34 -9.04 -10.93 5.44
N ALA A 35 -9.29 -9.70 5.05
CA ALA A 35 -9.76 -9.40 3.70
C ALA A 35 -8.82 -10.09 2.71
N LYS A 36 -9.36 -10.96 1.85
CA LYS A 36 -8.56 -11.73 0.88
C LYS A 36 -7.93 -10.86 -0.22
N GLY A 37 -8.00 -9.54 -0.12
CA GLY A 37 -7.48 -8.60 -1.10
C GLY A 37 -7.05 -7.29 -0.45
N LEU A 38 -6.71 -6.30 -1.27
CA LEU A 38 -6.30 -4.98 -0.80
C LEU A 38 -7.44 -4.30 -0.04
N ASP A 39 -7.14 -3.76 1.14
CA ASP A 39 -8.07 -2.91 1.89
C ASP A 39 -8.26 -1.53 1.24
N GLY A 40 -9.19 -0.72 1.76
CA GLY A 40 -9.51 0.59 1.19
C GLY A 40 -8.33 1.58 1.22
N ARG A 41 -7.46 1.50 2.23
CA ARG A 41 -6.26 2.34 2.34
C ARG A 41 -5.22 1.93 1.30
N GLN A 42 -4.97 0.63 1.16
CA GLN A 42 -4.06 0.06 0.17
C GLN A 42 -4.53 0.37 -1.26
N GLN A 43 -5.83 0.20 -1.56
CA GLN A 43 -6.41 0.56 -2.86
C GLN A 43 -6.22 2.04 -3.18
N SER A 44 -6.40 2.92 -2.19
CA SER A 44 -6.18 4.36 -2.36
C SER A 44 -4.72 4.70 -2.62
N MET A 45 -3.77 4.05 -1.92
CA MET A 45 -2.33 4.19 -2.20
C MET A 45 -1.98 3.78 -3.63
N VAL A 46 -2.56 2.68 -4.12
CA VAL A 46 -2.38 2.22 -5.52
C VAL A 46 -2.86 3.28 -6.50
N LEU A 47 -4.07 3.81 -6.33
CA LEU A 47 -4.64 4.78 -7.26
C LEU A 47 -3.90 6.12 -7.25
N VAL A 48 -3.54 6.64 -6.07
CA VAL A 48 -2.71 7.84 -5.94
C VAL A 48 -1.38 7.64 -6.65
N SER A 49 -0.73 6.49 -6.46
CA SER A 49 0.56 6.19 -7.07
C SER A 49 0.47 6.07 -8.59
N ALA A 50 -0.51 5.32 -9.09
CA ALA A 50 -0.71 5.11 -10.52
C ALA A 50 -1.00 6.41 -11.27
N TYR A 51 -1.94 7.23 -10.77
CA TYR A 51 -2.30 8.49 -11.42
C TYR A 51 -1.22 9.56 -11.32
N THR A 52 -0.44 9.57 -10.24
CA THR A 52 0.75 10.42 -10.16
C THR A 52 1.78 10.00 -11.19
N ALA A 53 2.01 8.68 -11.33
CA ALA A 53 3.02 8.13 -12.24
C ALA A 53 2.69 8.38 -13.72
N ASN A 54 1.45 8.17 -14.15
CA ASN A 54 1.05 8.40 -15.54
C ASN A 54 0.72 9.89 -15.84
N GLY A 55 0.65 10.74 -14.81
CA GLY A 55 0.38 12.18 -14.94
C GLY A 55 -1.10 12.52 -15.13
N ASP A 56 -2.01 11.63 -14.80
CA ASP A 56 -3.45 11.86 -14.88
C ASP A 56 -3.94 12.64 -13.64
N LEU A 57 -3.73 13.95 -13.68
CA LEU A 57 -4.07 14.84 -12.56
C LEU A 57 -5.59 14.97 -12.35
N GLU A 58 -6.40 14.72 -13.39
CA GLU A 58 -7.87 14.73 -13.28
C GLU A 58 -8.37 13.58 -12.42
N ARG A 59 -7.85 12.35 -12.64
CA ARG A 59 -8.18 11.18 -11.81
C ARG A 59 -7.44 11.18 -10.48
N LEU A 60 -6.28 11.82 -10.40
CA LEU A 60 -5.52 11.95 -9.15
C LEU A 60 -6.31 12.73 -8.08
N ARG A 61 -6.97 13.82 -8.44
CA ARG A 61 -7.72 14.65 -7.49
C ARG A 61 -8.78 13.87 -6.70
N PRO A 62 -9.75 13.16 -7.32
CA PRO A 62 -10.69 12.33 -6.57
C PRO A 62 -10.02 11.16 -5.84
N ALA A 63 -8.91 10.60 -6.34
CA ALA A 63 -8.17 9.55 -5.65
C ALA A 63 -7.54 10.04 -4.34
N LEU A 64 -7.04 11.26 -4.29
CA LEU A 64 -6.52 11.91 -3.08
C LEU A 64 -7.63 12.15 -2.05
N ILE A 65 -8.81 12.58 -2.50
CA ILE A 65 -9.99 12.73 -1.62
C ILE A 65 -10.40 11.37 -1.05
N GLN A 66 -10.49 10.35 -1.91
CA GLN A 66 -10.79 8.98 -1.48
C GLN A 66 -9.76 8.45 -0.48
N ALA A 67 -8.48 8.78 -0.66
CA ALA A 67 -7.40 8.37 0.24
C ALA A 67 -7.57 8.95 1.65
N LEU A 68 -7.91 10.24 1.76
CA LEU A 68 -8.23 10.89 3.03
C LEU A 68 -9.48 10.28 3.67
N ASP A 69 -10.53 10.04 2.89
CA ASP A 69 -11.78 9.45 3.36
C ASP A 69 -11.62 7.97 3.77
N ALA A 70 -10.65 7.25 3.17
CA ALA A 70 -10.24 5.91 3.60
C ALA A 70 -9.35 5.91 4.85
N GLY A 71 -9.08 7.08 5.43
CA GLY A 71 -8.34 7.25 6.69
C GLY A 71 -6.81 7.32 6.52
N LEU A 72 -6.29 7.56 5.30
CA LEU A 72 -4.89 7.96 5.15
C LEU A 72 -4.71 9.37 5.71
N SER A 73 -3.64 9.54 6.48
CA SER A 73 -3.27 10.86 6.99
C SER A 73 -2.60 11.71 5.92
N ILE A 74 -2.56 13.03 6.16
CA ILE A 74 -1.88 13.98 5.29
C ILE A 74 -0.41 13.59 5.10
N ASN A 75 0.28 13.20 6.18
CA ASN A 75 1.69 12.84 6.12
C ASN A 75 1.94 11.50 5.40
N GLU A 76 1.01 10.53 5.48
CA GLU A 76 1.12 9.30 4.68
C GLU A 76 0.98 9.58 3.18
N ILE A 77 0.03 10.43 2.77
CA ILE A 77 -0.13 10.80 1.36
C ILE A 77 1.08 11.61 0.86
N LYS A 78 1.58 12.57 1.65
CA LYS A 78 2.84 13.28 1.35
C LYS A 78 3.99 12.29 1.18
N GLU A 79 4.07 11.27 2.03
CA GLU A 79 5.12 10.26 1.97
C GLU A 79 5.02 9.38 0.72
N VAL A 80 3.80 8.99 0.31
CA VAL A 80 3.57 8.29 -0.98
C VAL A 80 4.10 9.13 -2.12
N LEU A 81 3.68 10.38 -2.25
CA LEU A 81 4.08 11.27 -3.33
C LEU A 81 5.60 11.57 -3.31
N THR A 82 6.18 11.70 -2.11
CA THR A 82 7.62 11.88 -1.94
C THR A 82 8.40 10.61 -2.31
N HIS A 83 7.93 9.43 -1.88
CA HIS A 83 8.55 8.15 -2.23
C HIS A 83 8.62 7.94 -3.75
N LEU A 84 7.56 8.30 -4.44
CA LEU A 84 7.44 8.06 -5.88
C LEU A 84 8.45 8.84 -6.72
N TYR A 85 8.98 10.00 -6.26
CA TYR A 85 9.86 10.80 -7.11
C TYR A 85 11.10 10.03 -7.59
N ALA A 86 11.55 9.02 -6.83
CA ALA A 86 12.68 8.19 -7.20
C ALA A 86 12.40 7.29 -8.42
N TYR A 87 11.13 7.06 -8.74
CA TYR A 87 10.67 6.20 -9.85
C TYR A 87 10.10 7.00 -11.02
N ILE A 88 9.48 8.15 -10.75
CA ILE A 88 8.75 8.94 -11.75
C ILE A 88 9.35 10.33 -11.98
N GLY A 89 10.43 10.66 -11.26
CA GLY A 89 11.10 11.96 -11.31
C GLY A 89 10.38 13.06 -10.53
N PHE A 90 11.12 14.10 -10.19
CA PHE A 90 10.60 15.27 -9.49
C PHE A 90 9.37 15.91 -10.15
N PRO A 91 9.30 16.10 -11.48
CA PRO A 91 8.18 16.82 -12.08
C PRO A 91 6.82 16.20 -11.75
N ARG A 92 6.67 14.88 -11.87
CA ARG A 92 5.41 14.20 -11.59
C ARG A 92 5.06 14.20 -10.10
N SER A 93 6.06 13.97 -9.25
CA SER A 93 5.88 14.03 -7.79
C SER A 93 5.45 15.44 -7.35
N LEU A 94 6.10 16.49 -7.85
CA LEU A 94 5.74 17.88 -7.54
C LEU A 94 4.33 18.22 -8.01
N ASN A 95 3.94 17.80 -9.22
CA ASN A 95 2.56 17.97 -9.68
C ASN A 95 1.55 17.28 -8.77
N GLY A 96 1.84 16.05 -8.32
CA GLY A 96 0.99 15.33 -7.37
C GLY A 96 0.87 16.05 -6.02
N LEU A 97 1.97 16.56 -5.49
CA LEU A 97 1.99 17.36 -4.25
C LEU A 97 1.19 18.67 -4.41
N GLN A 98 1.28 19.33 -5.57
CA GLN A 98 0.50 20.53 -5.86
C GLN A 98 -1.01 20.23 -5.85
N VAL A 99 -1.44 19.18 -6.54
CA VAL A 99 -2.87 18.75 -6.53
C VAL A 99 -3.32 18.40 -5.12
N PHE A 100 -2.46 17.74 -4.33
CA PHE A 100 -2.79 17.39 -2.96
C PHE A 100 -2.96 18.62 -2.07
N MET A 101 -2.09 19.60 -2.19
CA MET A 101 -2.22 20.88 -1.47
C MET A 101 -3.56 21.56 -1.77
N GLU A 102 -3.96 21.63 -3.04
CA GLU A 102 -5.25 22.19 -3.46
C GLU A 102 -6.45 21.40 -2.91
N VAL A 103 -6.36 20.07 -2.85
CA VAL A 103 -7.39 19.20 -2.24
C VAL A 103 -7.56 19.55 -0.76
N LEU A 104 -6.46 19.66 -0.02
CA LEU A 104 -6.50 20.02 1.41
C LEU A 104 -7.09 21.42 1.65
N GLU A 105 -6.76 22.41 0.82
CA GLU A 105 -7.34 23.76 0.89
C GLU A 105 -8.85 23.73 0.66
N GLN A 106 -9.32 22.99 -0.37
CA GLN A 106 -10.74 22.87 -0.67
C GLN A 106 -11.51 22.14 0.44
N ARG A 107 -10.94 21.09 1.04
CA ARG A 107 -11.55 20.36 2.17
C ARG A 107 -11.63 21.25 3.40
N ARG A 108 -10.56 21.99 3.71
CA ARG A 108 -10.54 22.96 4.83
C ARG A 108 -11.57 24.07 4.64
N ALA A 109 -11.72 24.61 3.43
CA ALA A 109 -12.72 25.63 3.11
C ALA A 109 -14.17 25.13 3.31
N ARG A 110 -14.39 23.80 3.24
CA ARG A 110 -15.68 23.15 3.55
C ARG A 110 -15.85 22.75 5.01
N GLY A 111 -14.91 23.14 5.90
CA GLY A 111 -14.93 22.80 7.33
C GLY A 111 -14.47 21.36 7.64
N ILE A 112 -13.86 20.65 6.68
CA ILE A 112 -13.34 19.30 6.90
C ILE A 112 -11.94 19.42 7.49
N THR A 113 -11.69 18.69 8.60
CA THR A 113 -10.38 18.57 9.23
C THR A 113 -9.83 17.18 8.99
N ASP A 114 -8.80 17.10 8.20
CA ASP A 114 -8.09 15.85 7.91
C ASP A 114 -7.00 15.58 8.95
N THR A 115 -6.74 14.30 9.24
CA THR A 115 -5.72 13.89 10.22
C THR A 115 -4.33 14.18 9.66
N GLU A 116 -3.51 14.96 10.39
CA GLU A 116 -2.12 15.26 9.97
C GLU A 116 -1.25 14.00 9.89
N GLY A 117 -1.37 13.12 10.89
CA GLY A 117 -0.58 11.89 10.98
C GLY A 117 0.85 12.12 11.50
N LYS A 118 1.59 11.01 11.63
CA LYS A 118 2.97 11.03 12.11
C LYS A 118 3.90 11.65 11.06
N ALA A 119 4.74 12.59 11.47
CA ALA A 119 5.87 13.03 10.65
C ALA A 119 6.99 11.97 10.67
N ALA A 120 7.79 11.92 9.59
CA ALA A 120 8.96 11.05 9.57
C ALA A 120 9.95 11.41 10.69
N SER A 121 10.45 10.41 11.39
CA SER A 121 11.54 10.60 12.34
C SER A 121 12.82 11.02 11.63
N PRO A 122 13.67 11.88 12.23
CA PRO A 122 14.97 12.15 11.68
C PRO A 122 15.81 10.87 11.56
N LEU A 123 16.51 10.70 10.44
CA LEU A 123 17.45 9.58 10.32
C LEU A 123 18.64 9.80 11.24
N PRO A 124 19.19 8.73 11.86
CA PRO A 124 20.37 8.85 12.69
C PRO A 124 21.54 9.48 11.90
N PRO A 125 22.24 10.47 12.44
CA PRO A 125 23.41 11.06 11.76
C PRO A 125 24.51 10.05 11.44
N SER A 126 24.62 8.99 12.24
CA SER A 126 25.59 7.89 12.10
C SER A 126 25.12 6.79 11.16
N LEU A 127 23.99 6.94 10.47
CA LEU A 127 23.50 5.90 9.56
C LEU A 127 24.49 5.73 8.39
N ASP A 128 25.09 4.53 8.31
CA ASP A 128 25.81 4.11 7.11
C ASP A 128 24.81 3.80 6.00
N ARG A 129 24.60 4.79 5.12
CA ARG A 129 23.59 4.72 4.05
C ARG A 129 23.89 3.64 3.04
N ASP A 130 25.15 3.43 2.68
CA ASP A 130 25.56 2.40 1.72
C ASP A 130 25.25 1.01 2.27
N ALA A 131 25.70 0.69 3.48
CA ALA A 131 25.44 -0.59 4.12
C ALA A 131 23.94 -0.82 4.38
N TYR A 132 23.20 0.21 4.86
CA TYR A 132 21.78 0.13 5.11
C TYR A 132 21.01 -0.15 3.81
N GLY A 133 21.27 0.63 2.77
CA GLY A 133 20.59 0.49 1.49
C GLY A 133 20.92 -0.82 0.77
N ALA A 134 22.18 -1.29 0.88
CA ALA A 134 22.56 -2.60 0.38
C ALA A 134 21.76 -3.72 1.08
N ARG A 135 21.56 -3.61 2.39
CA ARG A 135 20.75 -4.57 3.16
C ARG A 135 19.27 -4.52 2.75
N VAL A 136 18.67 -3.32 2.64
CA VAL A 136 17.28 -3.16 2.18
C VAL A 136 17.07 -3.80 0.80
N ARG A 137 17.98 -3.52 -0.13
CA ARG A 137 17.91 -4.12 -1.49
C ARG A 137 17.99 -5.64 -1.46
N ALA A 138 18.88 -6.19 -0.64
CA ALA A 138 18.99 -7.65 -0.47
C ALA A 138 17.72 -8.26 0.15
N ASP A 139 17.14 -7.61 1.17
CA ASP A 139 15.88 -8.03 1.78
C ASP A 139 14.72 -8.05 0.78
N LEU A 140 14.59 -7.00 -0.03
CA LEU A 140 13.60 -6.93 -1.11
C LEU A 140 13.80 -8.04 -2.16
N ALA A 141 15.04 -8.38 -2.44
CA ALA A 141 15.37 -9.50 -3.34
C ALA A 141 15.22 -10.89 -2.69
N GLY A 142 14.81 -10.98 -1.41
CA GLY A 142 14.73 -12.24 -0.68
C GLY A 142 16.10 -12.88 -0.40
N GLN A 143 17.19 -12.10 -0.45
CA GLN A 143 18.55 -12.58 -0.31
C GLN A 143 19.06 -12.47 1.13
N LYS A 144 19.62 -13.55 1.65
CA LYS A 144 20.24 -13.56 2.98
C LYS A 144 21.53 -12.74 3.02
N GLU A 145 22.29 -12.75 1.95
CA GLU A 145 23.58 -12.06 1.81
C GLU A 145 23.51 -10.94 0.78
N ILE A 146 24.26 -9.88 1.03
CA ILE A 146 24.40 -8.76 0.09
C ILE A 146 25.27 -9.24 -1.06
N GLN A 147 24.73 -9.14 -2.29
CA GLN A 147 25.46 -9.51 -3.49
C GLN A 147 26.22 -8.31 -4.06
N PRO A 148 27.41 -8.50 -4.64
CA PRO A 148 28.12 -7.43 -5.32
C PRO A 148 27.32 -6.92 -6.52
N PRO A 149 27.52 -5.64 -6.91
CA PRO A 149 26.89 -5.09 -8.11
C PRO A 149 27.18 -5.92 -9.33
N SER A 150 26.17 -6.15 -10.17
CA SER A 150 26.28 -6.87 -11.44
C SER A 150 25.48 -6.18 -12.55
N GLY A 151 25.68 -6.58 -13.80
CA GLY A 151 24.97 -6.02 -14.93
C GLY A 151 25.11 -4.49 -15.01
N VAL A 152 23.98 -3.79 -15.14
CA VAL A 152 23.94 -2.33 -15.26
C VAL A 152 24.55 -1.62 -14.04
N LEU A 153 24.46 -2.19 -12.85
CA LEU A 153 25.00 -1.57 -11.62
C LEU A 153 26.53 -1.68 -11.57
N ALA A 154 27.12 -2.74 -12.11
CA ALA A 154 28.56 -2.85 -12.27
C ALA A 154 29.06 -1.98 -13.43
N PHE A 155 28.25 -1.82 -14.50
CA PHE A 155 28.58 -0.98 -15.65
C PHE A 155 28.55 0.52 -15.28
N ALA A 156 27.63 0.96 -14.46
CA ALA A 156 27.49 2.34 -13.99
C ALA A 156 27.46 2.40 -12.45
N PRO A 157 28.61 2.31 -11.77
CA PRO A 157 28.67 2.19 -10.30
C PRO A 157 28.04 3.37 -9.54
N VAL A 158 28.04 4.56 -10.12
CA VAL A 158 27.39 5.73 -9.50
C VAL A 158 25.89 5.55 -9.32
N ILE A 159 25.24 4.79 -10.23
CA ILE A 159 23.81 4.45 -10.10
C ILE A 159 23.60 3.47 -8.94
N ASP A 160 24.50 2.50 -8.73
CA ASP A 160 24.46 1.61 -7.58
C ASP A 160 24.55 2.40 -6.25
N THR A 161 25.45 3.39 -6.18
CA THR A 161 25.59 4.30 -5.04
C THR A 161 24.28 5.06 -4.78
N PHE A 162 23.70 5.71 -5.81
CA PHE A 162 22.45 6.46 -5.65
C PHE A 162 21.28 5.57 -5.23
N LEU A 163 21.19 4.36 -5.78
CA LEU A 163 20.17 3.41 -5.36
C LEU A 163 20.34 3.02 -3.89
N LYS A 164 21.55 2.69 -3.44
CA LYS A 164 21.80 2.30 -2.05
C LYS A 164 21.61 3.46 -1.09
N GLU A 165 22.36 4.55 -1.29
CA GLU A 165 22.40 5.63 -0.31
C GLU A 165 21.15 6.49 -0.31
N HIS A 166 20.57 6.73 -1.47
CA HIS A 166 19.42 7.61 -1.57
C HIS A 166 18.09 6.87 -1.59
N LEU A 167 17.85 5.97 -2.56
CA LEU A 167 16.57 5.28 -2.64
C LEU A 167 16.37 4.34 -1.45
N PHE A 168 17.28 3.35 -1.29
CA PHE A 168 17.09 2.30 -0.29
C PHE A 168 17.53 2.70 1.13
N ALA A 169 18.19 3.86 1.30
CA ALA A 169 18.47 4.42 2.62
C ALA A 169 17.65 5.67 2.90
N ASP A 170 17.94 6.84 2.31
CA ASP A 170 17.26 8.09 2.67
C ASP A 170 15.73 8.00 2.59
N ILE A 171 15.20 7.28 1.59
CA ILE A 171 13.74 7.14 1.40
C ILE A 171 13.19 5.95 2.18
N PHE A 172 13.80 4.75 2.04
CA PHE A 172 13.27 3.54 2.69
C PHE A 172 13.45 3.50 4.21
N ALA A 173 14.38 4.26 4.77
CA ALA A 173 14.54 4.36 6.22
C ALA A 173 13.52 5.30 6.89
N ARG A 174 12.74 6.05 6.13
CA ARG A 174 11.67 6.92 6.67
C ARG A 174 10.52 6.07 7.19
N ASP A 175 10.05 6.34 8.39
CA ASP A 175 9.17 5.48 9.20
C ASP A 175 7.66 5.86 9.12
N VAL A 176 7.25 6.61 8.10
CA VAL A 176 5.84 6.95 7.86
C VAL A 176 5.09 5.81 7.16
N LEU A 177 5.73 5.17 6.16
CA LEU A 177 5.22 4.00 5.47
C LEU A 177 6.12 2.80 5.76
N ASP A 178 5.53 1.64 5.97
CA ASP A 178 6.28 0.39 6.03
C ASP A 178 6.74 -0.06 4.63
N ARG A 179 7.58 -1.09 4.58
CA ARG A 179 8.16 -1.58 3.33
C ARG A 179 7.10 -2.15 2.36
N LYS A 180 6.08 -2.82 2.89
CA LYS A 180 4.97 -3.36 2.08
C LYS A 180 4.21 -2.24 1.38
N ALA A 181 3.85 -1.18 2.11
CA ALA A 181 3.17 -0.02 1.55
C ALA A 181 4.03 0.70 0.51
N ARG A 182 5.36 0.85 0.75
CA ARG A 182 6.28 1.43 -0.23
C ARG A 182 6.33 0.61 -1.52
N GLU A 183 6.49 -0.71 -1.40
CA GLU A 183 6.52 -1.59 -2.56
C GLU A 183 5.18 -1.59 -3.31
N LEU A 184 4.04 -1.56 -2.60
CA LEU A 184 2.73 -1.45 -3.23
C LEU A 184 2.59 -0.14 -4.06
N CYS A 185 3.04 0.99 -3.52
CA CYS A 185 3.11 2.27 -4.25
C CYS A 185 4.05 2.17 -5.45
N THR A 186 5.20 1.55 -5.29
CA THR A 186 6.21 1.36 -6.34
C THR A 186 5.66 0.54 -7.50
N ILE A 187 5.07 -0.64 -7.22
CA ILE A 187 4.51 -1.48 -8.30
C ILE A 187 3.34 -0.81 -9.01
N ALA A 188 2.54 0.00 -8.30
CA ALA A 188 1.47 0.77 -8.91
C ALA A 188 2.01 1.84 -9.87
N ALA A 189 3.06 2.56 -9.49
CA ALA A 189 3.70 3.53 -10.35
C ALA A 189 4.38 2.88 -11.57
N LEU A 190 5.14 1.81 -11.36
CA LEU A 190 5.85 1.11 -12.43
C LEU A 190 4.90 0.42 -13.42
N ALA A 191 3.80 -0.16 -12.95
CA ALA A 191 2.78 -0.76 -13.80
C ALA A 191 2.05 0.28 -14.68
N SER A 192 2.04 1.55 -14.25
CA SER A 192 1.38 2.66 -14.97
C SER A 192 2.30 3.37 -15.97
N LEU A 193 3.52 2.85 -16.16
CA LEU A 193 4.52 3.41 -17.07
C LEU A 193 4.99 2.36 -18.07
N PRO A 194 5.17 2.71 -19.35
CA PRO A 194 5.64 1.76 -20.36
C PRO A 194 7.14 1.44 -20.17
N GLY A 195 7.54 0.22 -20.59
CA GLY A 195 8.95 -0.16 -20.72
C GLY A 195 9.67 -0.55 -19.43
N LEU A 196 8.98 -0.63 -18.27
CA LEU A 196 9.59 -0.88 -16.96
C LEU A 196 9.36 -2.30 -16.41
N GLY A 197 9.14 -3.29 -17.31
CA GLY A 197 8.80 -4.66 -16.91
C GLY A 197 9.85 -5.34 -16.02
N GLY A 198 11.14 -5.06 -16.21
CA GLY A 198 12.21 -5.60 -15.35
C GLY A 198 12.17 -5.05 -13.93
N GLN A 199 12.01 -3.73 -13.80
CA GLN A 199 11.86 -3.05 -12.50
C GLN A 199 10.58 -3.48 -11.81
N LEU A 200 9.46 -3.55 -12.55
CA LEU A 200 8.19 -4.05 -12.02
C LEU A 200 8.30 -5.48 -11.48
N GLN A 201 9.04 -6.36 -12.19
CA GLN A 201 9.26 -7.73 -11.71
C GLN A 201 10.05 -7.76 -10.40
N PHE A 202 11.13 -6.99 -10.29
CA PHE A 202 11.92 -6.90 -9.06
C PHE A 202 11.05 -6.41 -7.87
N HIS A 203 10.31 -5.33 -8.06
CA HIS A 203 9.50 -4.74 -7.00
C HIS A 203 8.24 -5.56 -6.66
N MET A 204 7.65 -6.30 -7.62
CA MET A 204 6.59 -7.27 -7.29
C MET A 204 7.12 -8.40 -6.39
N GLY A 205 8.29 -8.95 -6.70
CA GLY A 205 8.96 -9.90 -5.82
C GLY A 205 9.27 -9.29 -4.46
N GLY A 206 9.78 -8.06 -4.43
CA GLY A 206 10.03 -7.30 -3.22
C GLY A 206 8.77 -7.07 -2.38
N ALA A 207 7.65 -6.74 -3.01
CA ALA A 207 6.37 -6.59 -2.34
C ALA A 207 5.92 -7.90 -1.65
N MET A 208 6.07 -9.04 -2.33
CA MET A 208 5.77 -10.36 -1.75
C MET A 208 6.73 -10.69 -0.60
N ASN A 209 8.03 -10.42 -0.75
CA ASN A 209 9.02 -10.57 0.33
C ASN A 209 8.74 -9.66 1.52
N CYS A 210 8.03 -8.54 1.32
CA CYS A 210 7.53 -7.65 2.37
C CYS A 210 6.14 -8.04 2.89
N GLY A 211 5.57 -9.17 2.48
CA GLY A 211 4.31 -9.71 2.97
C GLY A 211 3.07 -9.32 2.17
N LEU A 212 3.21 -8.90 0.91
CA LEU A 212 2.07 -8.83 0.00
C LEU A 212 1.65 -10.26 -0.37
N SER A 213 0.40 -10.63 -0.10
CA SER A 213 -0.07 -11.98 -0.41
C SER A 213 -0.41 -12.13 -1.90
N PRO A 214 -0.47 -13.38 -2.42
CA PRO A 214 -0.95 -13.63 -3.78
C PRO A 214 -2.35 -13.07 -4.04
N GLU A 215 -3.25 -13.14 -3.06
CA GLU A 215 -4.61 -12.59 -3.17
C GLU A 215 -4.61 -11.05 -3.20
N GLU A 216 -3.73 -10.41 -2.42
CA GLU A 216 -3.55 -8.96 -2.48
C GLU A 216 -2.96 -8.54 -3.83
N LEU A 217 -2.02 -9.31 -4.39
CA LEU A 217 -1.46 -9.06 -5.73
C LEU A 217 -2.54 -9.21 -6.81
N GLU A 218 -3.41 -10.22 -6.74
CA GLU A 218 -4.52 -10.35 -7.69
C GLU A 218 -5.50 -9.18 -7.57
N SER A 219 -5.86 -8.79 -6.33
CA SER A 219 -6.68 -7.61 -6.08
C SER A 219 -6.07 -6.31 -6.64
N PHE A 220 -4.74 -6.17 -6.56
CA PHE A 220 -4.01 -5.07 -7.19
C PHE A 220 -4.17 -5.07 -8.72
N LEU A 221 -4.03 -6.23 -9.36
CA LEU A 221 -4.16 -6.36 -10.82
C LEU A 221 -5.59 -6.07 -11.30
N ASP A 222 -6.59 -6.50 -10.55
CA ASP A 222 -7.99 -6.21 -10.82
C ASP A 222 -8.31 -4.72 -10.64
N LEU A 223 -7.75 -4.08 -9.62
CA LEU A 223 -7.89 -2.65 -9.39
C LEU A 223 -7.27 -1.84 -10.54
N LEU A 224 -6.07 -2.25 -11.03
CA LEU A 224 -5.46 -1.62 -12.19
C LEU A 224 -6.37 -1.73 -13.42
N ALA A 225 -6.92 -2.91 -13.70
CA ALA A 225 -7.80 -3.14 -14.85
C ALA A 225 -9.07 -2.27 -14.78
N ALA A 226 -9.66 -2.18 -13.59
CA ALA A 226 -10.91 -1.47 -13.39
C ALA A 226 -10.75 0.07 -13.37
N ARG A 227 -9.61 0.57 -12.92
CA ARG A 227 -9.46 1.99 -12.56
C ARG A 227 -8.34 2.71 -13.32
N VAL A 228 -7.30 2.02 -13.75
CA VAL A 228 -6.14 2.64 -14.44
C VAL A 228 -6.23 2.40 -15.94
N GLY A 229 -6.16 1.14 -16.36
CA GLY A 229 -6.28 0.73 -17.74
C GLY A 229 -6.07 -0.77 -17.92
N THR A 230 -6.73 -1.35 -18.92
CA THR A 230 -6.59 -2.79 -19.23
C THR A 230 -5.22 -3.12 -19.77
N GLN A 231 -4.61 -2.22 -20.54
CA GLN A 231 -3.27 -2.42 -21.11
C GLN A 231 -2.22 -2.49 -20.00
N GLU A 232 -2.27 -1.59 -19.02
CA GLU A 232 -1.40 -1.56 -17.84
C GLU A 232 -1.57 -2.84 -17.00
N ALA A 233 -2.83 -3.24 -16.77
CA ALA A 233 -3.14 -4.45 -16.01
C ALA A 233 -2.65 -5.72 -16.71
N ASP A 234 -2.81 -5.86 -18.02
CA ASP A 234 -2.37 -7.04 -18.77
C ASP A 234 -0.84 -7.14 -18.82
N ALA A 235 -0.15 -6.00 -18.96
CA ALA A 235 1.30 -5.94 -18.85
C ALA A 235 1.76 -6.37 -17.45
N ALA A 236 1.12 -5.86 -16.41
CA ALA A 236 1.41 -6.21 -15.02
C ALA A 236 1.10 -7.69 -14.71
N ARG A 237 -0.02 -8.25 -15.20
CA ARG A 237 -0.35 -9.68 -15.07
C ARG A 237 0.70 -10.59 -15.72
N THR A 238 1.28 -10.14 -16.86
CA THR A 238 2.35 -10.88 -17.50
C THR A 238 3.61 -10.95 -16.64
N VAL A 239 3.94 -9.88 -15.92
CA VAL A 239 5.03 -9.85 -14.94
C VAL A 239 4.68 -10.67 -13.69
N ALA A 240 3.48 -10.51 -13.16
CA ALA A 240 3.02 -11.20 -11.93
C ALA A 240 3.09 -12.73 -12.08
N ARG A 241 2.72 -13.28 -13.25
CA ARG A 241 2.85 -14.73 -13.52
C ARG A 241 4.29 -15.23 -13.37
N LYS A 242 5.29 -14.44 -13.77
CA LYS A 242 6.71 -14.81 -13.61
C LYS A 242 7.13 -14.78 -12.15
N VAL A 243 6.69 -13.76 -11.43
CA VAL A 243 6.97 -13.62 -9.99
C VAL A 243 6.36 -14.77 -9.21
N LEU A 244 5.06 -15.05 -9.39
CA LEU A 244 4.36 -16.15 -8.70
C LEU A 244 4.92 -17.54 -9.02
N ALA A 245 5.52 -17.74 -10.18
CA ALA A 245 6.17 -19.00 -10.54
C ALA A 245 7.53 -19.20 -9.84
N SER A 246 8.12 -18.14 -9.25
CA SER A 246 9.44 -18.17 -8.60
C SER A 246 9.36 -17.97 -7.07
N HIS A 247 8.17 -17.70 -6.51
CA HIS A 247 7.88 -17.57 -5.07
C HIS A 247 7.20 -18.82 -4.54
#